data_c14873bc492cf4d8eed2ac54451c7a8e
#
_entry.id   c14873bc492cf4d8eed2ac54451c7a8e
#
_cell.length_a   1.000
_cell.length_b   1.000
_cell.length_c   1.000
_cell.angle_alpha   90.00
_cell.angle_beta   90.00
_cell.angle_gamma   90.00
#
_symmetry.space_group_name_H-M   'P 1'
#
loop_
_entity.id
_entity.type
_entity.pdbx_description
1 polymer ?
#
loop_
_entity_poly.entity_id
_entity_poly.type
_entity_poly.pdbx_seq_one_letter_code
_entity_poly.pdbx_strand_id
1 'polypeptide(L)'
;MEIRKEINDFYALADMVWSGAVDTIADIQNANKKTEFMNFLEMVFCDEIPTDTAVNNFIWFERDYIYEKLGLTENGELIEEEMAKTLNDSIDSLIVSDDFDEFCGDCDCEKCICNEICRSLADCEALFEDYKNQVITIDDIKEKVEEETGLDIWK
;
A
#
# COMPACT_ATOMS: atom_id res chain seq x y z
N MET A 1 -24.67 -28.66 8.65
CA MET A 1 -24.28 -27.54 9.54
C MET A 1 -23.29 -26.70 8.70
N GLU A 2 -23.70 -25.52 8.36
CA GLU A 2 -22.89 -24.60 7.56
C GLU A 2 -22.34 -23.54 8.51
N ILE A 3 -21.04 -23.33 8.52
CA ILE A 3 -20.39 -22.30 9.34
C ILE A 3 -20.00 -21.18 8.39
N ARG A 4 -20.51 -19.97 8.59
CA ARG A 4 -20.13 -18.77 7.86
C ARG A 4 -19.21 -17.93 8.72
N LYS A 5 -18.09 -17.50 8.16
CA LYS A 5 -17.15 -16.57 8.78
C LYS A 5 -17.22 -15.26 8.00
N GLU A 6 -17.48 -14.16 8.67
CA GLU A 6 -17.29 -12.82 8.08
C GLU A 6 -15.81 -12.45 8.12
N ILE A 7 -15.29 -12.00 6.99
CA ILE A 7 -13.95 -11.44 6.85
C ILE A 7 -14.13 -9.95 6.67
N ASN A 8 -13.88 -9.19 7.72
CA ASN A 8 -14.18 -7.76 7.76
C ASN A 8 -12.97 -6.88 7.43
N ASP A 9 -11.77 -7.48 7.39
CA ASP A 9 -10.54 -6.76 7.12
C ASP A 9 -9.45 -7.66 6.52
N PHE A 10 -8.39 -7.04 6.02
CA PHE A 10 -7.26 -7.70 5.39
C PHE A 10 -6.54 -8.68 6.31
N TYR A 11 -6.42 -8.38 7.60
CA TYR A 11 -5.69 -9.25 8.54
C TYR A 11 -6.47 -10.52 8.84
N ALA A 12 -7.79 -10.43 8.97
CA ALA A 12 -8.65 -11.60 9.11
C ALA A 12 -8.58 -12.51 7.87
N LEU A 13 -8.39 -11.93 6.68
CA LEU A 13 -8.14 -12.66 5.45
C LEU A 13 -6.74 -13.30 5.45
N ALA A 14 -5.71 -12.56 5.85
CA ALA A 14 -4.33 -13.05 5.94
C ALA A 14 -4.20 -14.25 6.88
N ASP A 15 -4.92 -14.26 8.01
CA ASP A 15 -4.96 -15.38 8.95
C ASP A 15 -5.69 -16.62 8.40
N MET A 16 -6.48 -16.44 7.34
CA MET A 16 -7.29 -17.51 6.77
C MET A 16 -6.58 -18.24 5.61
N VAL A 17 -5.67 -17.58 4.89
CA VAL A 17 -5.01 -18.13 3.71
C VAL A 17 -3.88 -19.10 4.06
N TRP A 18 -3.54 -19.98 3.11
CA TRP A 18 -2.49 -20.97 3.26
C TRP A 18 -1.70 -21.21 1.97
N SER A 19 -0.55 -21.89 2.07
CA SER A 19 0.32 -22.22 0.95
C SER A 19 0.76 -20.99 0.15
N GLY A 20 0.72 -21.02 -1.17
CA GLY A 20 1.16 -19.92 -2.04
C GLY A 20 0.35 -18.64 -1.96
N ALA A 21 -0.86 -18.69 -1.42
CA ALA A 21 -1.66 -17.48 -1.18
C ALA A 21 -1.03 -16.57 -0.10
N VAL A 22 -0.27 -17.16 0.84
CA VAL A 22 0.44 -16.42 1.90
C VAL A 22 1.45 -15.43 1.30
N ASP A 23 2.21 -15.88 0.29
CA ASP A 23 3.21 -15.03 -0.38
C ASP A 23 2.54 -13.87 -1.10
N THR A 24 1.43 -14.12 -1.82
CA THR A 24 0.65 -13.08 -2.51
C THR A 24 0.12 -12.04 -1.52
N ILE A 25 -0.41 -12.47 -0.37
CA ILE A 25 -0.90 -11.56 0.69
C ILE A 25 0.25 -10.73 1.28
N ALA A 26 1.42 -11.34 1.48
CA ALA A 26 2.59 -10.61 1.98
C ALA A 26 3.06 -9.52 0.99
N ASP A 27 3.07 -9.83 -0.31
CA ASP A 27 3.44 -8.86 -1.35
C ASP A 27 2.43 -7.69 -1.41
N ILE A 28 1.13 -7.97 -1.32
CA ILE A 28 0.07 -6.95 -1.28
C ILE A 28 0.20 -6.05 -0.04
N GLN A 29 0.54 -6.64 1.10
CA GLN A 29 0.78 -5.90 2.34
C GLN A 29 2.00 -5.00 2.21
N ASN A 30 3.12 -5.53 1.69
CA ASN A 30 4.36 -4.79 1.49
C ASN A 30 4.18 -3.63 0.49
N ALA A 31 3.36 -3.82 -0.54
CA ALA A 31 3.00 -2.80 -1.51
C ALA A 31 1.95 -1.79 -0.99
N ASN A 32 1.50 -1.91 0.26
CA ASN A 32 0.45 -1.08 0.88
C ASN A 32 -0.88 -1.05 0.09
N LYS A 33 -1.23 -2.15 -0.60
CA LYS A 33 -2.44 -2.29 -1.43
C LYS A 33 -3.59 -3.04 -0.75
N LYS A 34 -3.60 -3.06 0.60
CA LYS A 34 -4.58 -3.82 1.40
C LYS A 34 -6.03 -3.45 1.09
N THR A 35 -6.33 -2.16 1.08
CA THR A 35 -7.69 -1.64 0.87
C THR A 35 -8.18 -1.90 -0.56
N GLU A 36 -7.34 -1.61 -1.55
CA GLU A 36 -7.65 -1.86 -2.96
C GLU A 36 -7.89 -3.34 -3.22
N PHE A 37 -7.09 -4.20 -2.58
CA PHE A 37 -7.26 -5.64 -2.70
C PHE A 37 -8.56 -6.13 -2.07
N MET A 38 -8.95 -5.65 -0.90
CA MET A 38 -10.24 -6.02 -0.28
C MET A 38 -11.41 -5.58 -1.15
N ASN A 39 -11.40 -4.37 -1.67
CA ASN A 39 -12.41 -3.88 -2.60
C ASN A 39 -12.46 -4.71 -3.90
N PHE A 40 -11.30 -5.11 -4.40
CA PHE A 40 -11.21 -5.98 -5.57
C PHE A 40 -11.80 -7.37 -5.30
N LEU A 41 -11.51 -7.99 -4.16
CA LEU A 41 -12.11 -9.28 -3.77
C LEU A 41 -13.62 -9.19 -3.63
N GLU A 42 -14.16 -8.14 -3.03
CA GLU A 42 -15.60 -7.91 -2.94
C GLU A 42 -16.26 -7.83 -4.33
N MET A 43 -15.59 -7.19 -5.28
CA MET A 43 -16.06 -7.12 -6.66
C MET A 43 -16.01 -8.49 -7.36
N VAL A 44 -14.95 -9.27 -7.14
CA VAL A 44 -14.80 -10.61 -7.74
C VAL A 44 -15.85 -11.58 -7.23
N PHE A 45 -16.19 -11.52 -5.95
CA PHE A 45 -17.14 -12.43 -5.30
C PHE A 45 -18.51 -11.79 -5.01
N CYS A 46 -18.90 -10.77 -5.79
CA CYS A 46 -20.14 -10.01 -5.56
C CYS A 46 -21.41 -10.86 -5.76
N ASP A 47 -21.39 -11.91 -6.61
CA ASP A 47 -22.55 -12.69 -6.96
C ASP A 47 -22.79 -13.88 -6.03
N GLU A 48 -21.76 -14.38 -5.34
CA GLU A 48 -21.81 -15.57 -4.50
C GLU A 48 -20.96 -15.40 -3.25
N ILE A 49 -21.41 -16.00 -2.14
CA ILE A 49 -20.58 -16.09 -0.93
C ILE A 49 -19.53 -17.20 -1.17
N PRO A 50 -18.25 -16.86 -1.31
CA PRO A 50 -17.22 -17.85 -1.61
C PRO A 50 -16.94 -18.75 -0.39
N THR A 51 -16.41 -19.93 -0.64
CA THR A 51 -15.79 -20.76 0.40
C THR A 51 -14.37 -20.28 0.68
N ASP A 52 -13.84 -20.58 1.88
CA ASP A 52 -12.44 -20.30 2.24
C ASP A 52 -11.47 -20.86 1.18
N THR A 53 -11.76 -22.05 0.68
CA THR A 53 -10.95 -22.68 -0.38
C THR A 53 -11.04 -21.94 -1.70
N ALA A 54 -12.21 -21.41 -2.07
CA ALA A 54 -12.37 -20.65 -3.31
C ALA A 54 -11.57 -19.34 -3.25
N VAL A 55 -11.63 -18.63 -2.12
CA VAL A 55 -10.86 -17.40 -1.90
C VAL A 55 -9.36 -17.70 -1.91
N ASN A 56 -8.90 -18.70 -1.16
CA ASN A 56 -7.51 -19.09 -1.12
C ASN A 56 -6.96 -19.48 -2.51
N ASN A 57 -7.73 -20.28 -3.26
CA ASN A 57 -7.33 -20.71 -4.60
C ASN A 57 -7.27 -19.53 -5.57
N PHE A 58 -8.21 -18.60 -5.48
CA PHE A 58 -8.18 -17.38 -6.28
C PHE A 58 -6.91 -16.58 -5.99
N ILE A 59 -6.59 -16.31 -4.71
CA ILE A 59 -5.39 -15.58 -4.31
C ILE A 59 -4.11 -16.28 -4.78
N TRP A 60 -4.08 -17.60 -4.74
CA TRP A 60 -2.90 -18.37 -5.11
C TRP A 60 -2.70 -18.50 -6.61
N PHE A 61 -3.75 -18.88 -7.35
CA PHE A 61 -3.64 -19.24 -8.76
C PHE A 61 -3.85 -18.08 -9.72
N GLU A 62 -4.57 -17.04 -9.29
CA GLU A 62 -4.83 -15.83 -10.09
C GLU A 62 -3.89 -14.66 -9.65
N ARG A 63 -2.71 -14.99 -9.11
CA ARG A 63 -1.73 -14.02 -8.62
C ARG A 63 -1.40 -12.95 -9.66
N ASP A 64 -1.10 -13.35 -10.89
CA ASP A 64 -0.71 -12.42 -11.96
C ASP A 64 -1.85 -11.44 -12.29
N TYR A 65 -3.08 -11.93 -12.29
CA TYR A 65 -4.27 -11.10 -12.49
C TYR A 65 -4.49 -10.12 -11.34
N ILE A 66 -4.29 -10.58 -10.10
CA ILE A 66 -4.36 -9.73 -8.91
C ILE A 66 -3.31 -8.62 -9.00
N TYR A 67 -2.08 -8.97 -9.34
CA TYR A 67 -0.99 -8.01 -9.45
C TYR A 67 -1.23 -6.97 -10.54
N GLU A 68 -1.69 -7.38 -11.72
CA GLU A 68 -2.11 -6.47 -12.79
C GLU A 68 -3.17 -5.46 -12.30
N LYS A 69 -4.16 -5.93 -11.55
CA LYS A 69 -5.24 -5.08 -11.03
C LYS A 69 -4.79 -4.12 -9.93
N LEU A 70 -3.77 -4.47 -9.19
CA LEU A 70 -3.21 -3.64 -8.11
C LEU A 70 -2.03 -2.77 -8.56
N GLY A 71 -1.62 -2.84 -9.83
CA GLY A 71 -0.47 -2.10 -10.34
C GLY A 71 0.86 -2.63 -9.79
N LEU A 72 0.96 -3.96 -9.62
CA LEU A 72 2.18 -4.63 -9.16
C LEU A 72 2.90 -5.31 -10.33
N THR A 73 4.21 -5.43 -10.22
CA THR A 73 5.05 -6.24 -11.11
C THR A 73 4.84 -7.74 -10.83
N GLU A 74 5.39 -8.62 -11.69
CA GLU A 74 5.40 -10.07 -11.46
C GLU A 74 6.07 -10.49 -10.13
N ASN A 75 6.90 -9.63 -9.57
CA ASN A 75 7.56 -9.85 -8.28
C ASN A 75 6.79 -9.27 -7.08
N GLY A 76 5.61 -8.70 -7.30
CA GLY A 76 4.79 -8.10 -6.24
C GLY A 76 5.22 -6.69 -5.83
N GLU A 77 6.11 -6.06 -6.60
CA GLU A 77 6.55 -4.69 -6.39
C GLU A 77 5.62 -3.72 -7.12
N LEU A 78 5.46 -2.50 -6.61
CA LEU A 78 4.72 -1.46 -7.33
C LEU A 78 5.42 -1.11 -8.65
N ILE A 79 4.64 -0.87 -9.70
CA ILE A 79 5.18 -0.26 -10.93
C ILE A 79 5.54 1.22 -10.66
N GLU A 80 6.51 1.77 -11.37
CA GLU A 80 7.03 3.13 -11.14
C GLU A 80 5.91 4.20 -11.12
N GLU A 81 4.92 4.09 -11.99
CA GLU A 81 3.78 5.03 -12.06
C GLU A 81 2.91 4.97 -10.80
N GLU A 82 2.62 3.77 -10.28
CA GLU A 82 1.86 3.58 -9.03
C GLU A 82 2.70 3.98 -7.81
N MET A 83 4.02 3.78 -7.87
CA MET A 83 4.95 4.29 -6.90
C MET A 83 4.86 5.82 -6.79
N ALA A 84 5.04 6.50 -7.89
CA ALA A 84 5.01 7.96 -7.95
C ALA A 84 3.68 8.52 -7.42
N LYS A 85 2.56 7.91 -7.83
CA LYS A 85 1.22 8.28 -7.36
C LYS A 85 1.06 8.06 -5.86
N THR A 86 1.46 6.88 -5.35
CA THR A 86 1.37 6.56 -3.92
C THR A 86 2.19 7.55 -3.09
N LEU A 87 3.36 7.93 -3.57
CA LEU A 87 4.23 8.92 -2.94
C LEU A 87 3.59 10.31 -2.91
N ASN A 88 3.03 10.74 -4.03
CA ASN A 88 2.34 12.02 -4.13
C ASN A 88 1.14 12.09 -3.16
N ASP A 89 0.28 11.07 -3.17
CA ASP A 89 -0.89 10.98 -2.29
C ASP A 89 -0.47 10.93 -0.81
N SER A 90 0.64 10.29 -0.53
CA SER A 90 1.23 10.18 0.80
C SER A 90 1.73 11.52 1.32
N ILE A 91 2.45 12.28 0.50
CA ILE A 91 2.92 13.62 0.86
C ILE A 91 1.73 14.53 1.14
N ASP A 92 0.70 14.50 0.30
CA ASP A 92 -0.51 15.31 0.47
C ASP A 92 -1.25 14.94 1.77
N SER A 93 -1.34 13.65 2.11
CA SER A 93 -1.97 13.17 3.34
C SER A 93 -1.19 13.56 4.59
N LEU A 94 0.13 13.48 4.53
CA LEU A 94 1.02 13.84 5.64
C LEU A 94 0.89 15.32 6.02
N ILE A 95 0.72 16.18 5.02
CA ILE A 95 0.56 17.62 5.22
C ILE A 95 -0.78 17.94 5.88
N VAL A 96 -1.82 17.13 5.62
CA VAL A 96 -3.17 17.32 6.17
C VAL A 96 -3.31 16.74 7.59
N SER A 97 -2.67 15.60 7.90
CA SER A 97 -2.88 14.87 9.15
C SER A 97 -2.10 15.42 10.34
N ASP A 98 -1.00 16.13 10.12
CA ASP A 98 -0.12 16.64 11.20
C ASP A 98 0.49 15.53 12.09
N ASP A 99 0.25 14.24 11.79
CA ASP A 99 0.65 13.07 12.56
C ASP A 99 1.32 12.01 11.67
N PHE A 100 2.62 11.79 11.92
CA PHE A 100 3.45 10.88 11.15
C PHE A 100 3.13 9.40 11.42
N ASP A 101 2.67 9.08 12.63
CA ASP A 101 2.36 7.72 13.04
C ASP A 101 1.05 7.22 12.38
N GLU A 102 0.11 8.12 12.09
CA GLU A 102 -1.13 7.79 11.38
C GLU A 102 -0.89 7.44 9.91
N PHE A 103 0.19 7.97 9.33
CA PHE A 103 0.59 7.74 7.94
C PHE A 103 1.20 6.36 7.71
N CYS A 104 2.02 5.87 8.63
CA CYS A 104 2.86 4.69 8.37
C CYS A 104 2.11 3.36 8.50
N GLY A 105 1.02 3.30 9.27
CA GLY A 105 0.32 2.03 9.54
C GLY A 105 1.26 0.92 10.03
N ASP A 106 0.74 -0.30 10.11
CA ASP A 106 1.51 -1.49 10.56
C ASP A 106 2.39 -2.11 9.46
N CYS A 107 3.01 -1.31 8.59
CA CYS A 107 3.88 -1.81 7.53
C CYS A 107 5.28 -2.17 8.07
N ASP A 108 5.86 -3.26 7.55
CA ASP A 108 7.28 -3.57 7.75
C ASP A 108 8.13 -2.48 7.08
N CYS A 109 8.65 -1.56 7.89
CA CYS A 109 9.41 -0.40 7.40
C CYS A 109 10.64 -0.78 6.55
N GLU A 110 11.22 -1.96 6.74
CA GLU A 110 12.38 -2.40 5.93
C GLU A 110 12.00 -2.77 4.49
N LYS A 111 10.73 -3.08 4.25
CA LYS A 111 10.19 -3.48 2.95
C LYS A 111 9.17 -2.47 2.39
N CYS A 112 8.85 -1.44 3.15
CA CYS A 112 7.91 -0.42 2.74
C CYS A 112 8.52 0.42 1.64
N ILE A 113 7.77 0.66 0.58
CA ILE A 113 8.17 1.52 -0.53
C ILE A 113 8.40 2.96 -0.09
N CYS A 114 7.69 3.40 0.94
CA CYS A 114 7.85 4.72 1.54
C CYS A 114 9.04 4.79 2.52
N ASN A 115 9.81 3.69 2.72
CA ASN A 115 10.88 3.66 3.70
C ASN A 115 11.94 4.75 3.48
N GLU A 116 12.35 4.95 2.23
CA GLU A 116 13.33 6.00 1.91
C GLU A 116 12.77 7.38 2.18
N ILE A 117 11.49 7.60 1.85
CA ILE A 117 10.78 8.85 2.11
C ILE A 117 10.54 9.04 3.60
N CYS A 118 10.07 8.00 4.31
CA CYS A 118 9.92 8.06 5.76
C CYS A 118 11.25 8.32 6.45
N ARG A 119 12.36 7.76 5.96
CA ARG A 119 13.69 8.09 6.46
C ARG A 119 14.09 9.52 6.14
N SER A 120 13.93 9.95 4.91
CA SER A 120 14.22 11.32 4.49
C SER A 120 13.35 12.34 5.20
N LEU A 121 12.07 12.03 5.44
CA LEU A 121 11.15 12.90 6.15
C LEU A 121 11.35 12.82 7.67
N ALA A 122 11.74 11.69 8.26
CA ALA A 122 12.09 11.56 9.67
C ALA A 122 13.45 12.22 9.98
N ASP A 123 14.42 12.11 9.08
CA ASP A 123 15.67 12.87 9.13
C ASP A 123 15.46 14.36 8.79
N CYS A 124 14.30 14.71 8.26
CA CYS A 124 13.86 16.05 7.88
C CYS A 124 12.78 16.62 8.81
N GLU A 125 12.82 16.33 10.12
CA GLU A 125 12.02 17.04 11.11
C GLU A 125 12.12 18.58 10.89
N ALA A 126 13.30 19.04 10.44
CA ALA A 126 13.54 20.41 10.04
C ALA A 126 12.74 20.86 8.80
N LEU A 127 12.52 19.99 7.78
CA LEU A 127 11.71 20.31 6.60
C LEU A 127 10.23 20.47 6.96
N PHE A 128 9.72 19.64 7.85
CA PHE A 128 8.36 19.74 8.35
C PHE A 128 8.14 20.99 9.18
N GLU A 129 9.10 21.32 10.05
CA GLU A 129 9.09 22.58 10.80
C GLU A 129 9.14 23.79 9.86
N ASP A 130 10.00 23.76 8.83
CA ASP A 130 10.11 24.80 7.83
C ASP A 130 8.81 24.94 7.00
N TYR A 131 8.15 23.84 6.66
CA TYR A 131 6.83 23.86 6.01
C TYR A 131 5.77 24.46 6.94
N LYS A 132 5.67 24.02 8.21
CA LYS A 132 4.75 24.58 9.21
C LYS A 132 4.99 26.06 9.45
N ASN A 133 6.23 26.50 9.40
CA ASN A 133 6.62 27.91 9.51
C ASN A 133 6.50 28.70 8.20
N GLN A 134 6.00 28.09 7.13
CA GLN A 134 5.84 28.70 5.80
C GLN A 134 7.16 29.18 5.18
N VAL A 135 8.27 28.56 5.52
CA VAL A 135 9.61 28.83 4.94
C VAL A 135 9.75 28.12 3.60
N ILE A 136 9.21 26.90 3.48
CA ILE A 136 9.17 26.11 2.26
C ILE A 136 7.72 25.76 1.89
N THR A 137 7.50 25.35 0.65
CA THR A 137 6.20 24.97 0.11
C THR A 137 6.10 23.43 -0.01
N ILE A 138 4.89 22.93 -0.27
CA ILE A 138 4.68 21.51 -0.60
C ILE A 138 5.46 21.11 -1.86
N ASP A 139 5.56 22.02 -2.81
CA ASP A 139 6.29 21.80 -4.06
C ASP A 139 7.79 21.59 -3.79
N ASP A 140 8.39 22.34 -2.86
CA ASP A 140 9.78 22.15 -2.44
C ASP A 140 10.01 20.77 -1.81
N ILE A 141 9.01 20.25 -1.05
CA ILE A 141 9.07 18.91 -0.47
C ILE A 141 9.02 17.85 -1.58
N LYS A 142 8.08 18.01 -2.53
CA LYS A 142 7.92 17.08 -3.66
C LYS A 142 9.16 17.06 -4.54
N GLU A 143 9.75 18.22 -4.86
CA GLU A 143 10.99 18.33 -5.63
C GLU A 143 12.14 17.57 -4.96
N LYS A 144 12.26 17.68 -3.64
CA LYS A 144 13.29 16.95 -2.88
C LYS A 144 13.06 15.44 -2.88
N VAL A 145 11.83 14.99 -2.75
CA VAL A 145 11.48 13.56 -2.83
C VAL A 145 11.77 13.02 -4.22
N GLU A 146 11.48 13.78 -5.27
CA GLU A 146 11.82 13.43 -6.66
C GLU A 146 13.32 13.32 -6.87
N GLU A 147 14.13 14.26 -6.34
CA GLU A 147 15.58 14.20 -6.38
C GLU A 147 16.16 12.95 -5.70
N GLU A 148 15.62 12.55 -4.55
CA GLU A 148 16.10 11.41 -3.77
C GLU A 148 15.64 10.06 -4.33
N THR A 149 14.43 9.97 -4.85
CA THR A 149 13.86 8.72 -5.37
C THR A 149 14.08 8.50 -6.85
N GLY A 150 14.30 9.57 -7.61
CA GLY A 150 14.36 9.54 -9.08
C GLY A 150 13.02 9.30 -9.77
N LEU A 151 11.91 9.32 -9.01
CA LEU A 151 10.56 9.12 -9.52
C LEU A 151 9.93 10.46 -9.89
N ASP A 152 9.30 10.54 -11.06
CA ASP A 152 8.52 11.71 -11.48
C ASP A 152 7.15 11.70 -10.79
N ILE A 153 7.06 12.33 -9.62
CA ILE A 153 5.85 12.34 -8.78
C ILE A 153 4.80 13.37 -9.23
N TRP A 154 5.12 14.18 -10.25
CA TRP A 154 4.25 15.23 -10.75
C TRP A 154 3.28 14.77 -11.85
N LYS A 155 3.41 13.53 -12.32
CA LYS A 155 2.52 12.95 -13.32
C LYS A 155 1.31 12.31 -12.70
#